data_efdf25c12470ba45e5f6e52c82d727c7
#
_entry.id   efdf25c12470ba45e5f6e52c82d727c7
#
_cell.length_a   1.000
_cell.length_b   1.000
_cell.length_c   1.000
_cell.angle_alpha   90.00
_cell.angle_beta   90.00
_cell.angle_gamma   90.00
#
_symmetry.space_group_name_H-M   'P 1'
#
loop_
_entity.id
_entity.type
_entity.pdbx_description
1 polymer ?
#
loop_
_entity_poly.entity_id
_entity_poly.type
_entity_poly.pdbx_seq_one_letter_code
_entity_poly.pdbx_strand_id
1 'polypeptide(L)'
;MLQKLFRADPFSLPFDAQTTALVIIDMQRDFVEPGGFGEALGNNVSLVRGAIVSSWKVLKAARDSKLLVIHTREGYRADLADCPPSKLTRGGKPFIGADGPMGRVLIRGEAGHGIIPELYPALGEPIIDKPGKGAFHETDLQLILQNHSIRTLIVCGVSTEASVTTTVREANDRGYECIIPADCVGSYFPEFQKSAIDMIKAQGAMSGWVSDAAAIVDGLRG
;
A
#
# COMPACT_ATOMS: atom_id res chain seq x y z
N MET A 1 6.15 -27.33 -16.47
CA MET A 1 6.91 -26.12 -16.08
C MET A 1 7.17 -26.17 -14.59
N LEU A 2 8.36 -25.79 -14.13
CA LEU A 2 8.62 -25.65 -12.68
C LEU A 2 7.74 -24.51 -12.17
N GLN A 3 7.05 -24.74 -11.06
CA GLN A 3 6.21 -23.71 -10.43
C GLN A 3 7.11 -22.63 -9.84
N LYS A 4 6.86 -21.37 -10.18
CA LYS A 4 7.59 -20.23 -9.58
C LYS A 4 7.18 -20.07 -8.12
N LEU A 5 8.16 -19.67 -7.29
CA LEU A 5 7.97 -19.51 -5.84
C LEU A 5 8.53 -18.16 -5.39
N PHE A 6 7.77 -17.45 -4.55
CA PHE A 6 8.34 -16.42 -3.69
C PHE A 6 8.89 -17.06 -2.42
N ARG A 7 10.17 -16.82 -2.12
CA ARG A 7 10.73 -17.17 -0.82
C ARG A 7 10.10 -16.29 0.25
N ALA A 8 9.43 -16.88 1.22
CA ALA A 8 8.64 -16.17 2.22
C ALA A 8 8.57 -16.93 3.54
N ASP A 9 8.15 -16.25 4.58
CA ASP A 9 7.86 -16.76 5.92
C ASP A 9 6.33 -16.79 6.10
N PRO A 10 5.74 -17.88 6.61
CA PRO A 10 6.37 -19.05 7.23
C PRO A 10 6.83 -20.17 6.27
N PHE A 11 6.49 -20.09 5.00
CA PHE A 11 6.91 -21.00 3.92
C PHE A 11 6.78 -20.31 2.55
N SER A 12 7.47 -20.83 1.54
CA SER A 12 7.45 -20.24 0.20
C SER A 12 6.06 -20.25 -0.43
N LEU A 13 5.67 -19.14 -1.05
CA LEU A 13 4.39 -18.99 -1.73
C LEU A 13 4.53 -19.31 -3.22
N PRO A 14 3.81 -20.33 -3.73
CA PRO A 14 3.67 -20.53 -5.19
C PRO A 14 2.92 -19.39 -5.84
N PHE A 15 3.37 -18.95 -7.01
CA PHE A 15 2.67 -17.90 -7.74
C PHE A 15 2.72 -18.09 -9.26
N ASP A 16 1.81 -17.40 -9.94
CA ASP A 16 1.79 -17.25 -11.39
C ASP A 16 1.78 -15.74 -11.72
N ALA A 17 2.75 -15.29 -12.51
CA ALA A 17 2.86 -13.88 -12.87
C ALA A 17 1.61 -13.34 -13.59
N GLN A 18 0.88 -14.19 -14.33
CA GLN A 18 -0.35 -13.77 -15.02
C GLN A 18 -1.53 -13.50 -14.09
N THR A 19 -1.50 -14.06 -12.88
CA THR A 19 -2.55 -13.90 -11.87
C THR A 19 -2.04 -13.19 -10.61
N THR A 20 -0.88 -12.54 -10.72
CA THR A 20 -0.27 -11.75 -9.63
C THR A 20 -0.30 -10.27 -9.97
N ALA A 21 -0.66 -9.43 -9.00
CA ALA A 21 -0.60 -7.98 -9.10
C ALA A 21 0.31 -7.37 -8.02
N LEU A 22 0.92 -6.24 -8.32
CA LEU A 22 1.56 -5.37 -7.34
C LEU A 22 0.58 -4.26 -6.95
N VAL A 23 0.32 -4.10 -5.65
CA VAL A 23 -0.48 -3.00 -5.11
C VAL A 23 0.41 -2.13 -4.23
N ILE A 24 0.56 -0.86 -4.61
CA ILE A 24 1.36 0.13 -3.88
C ILE A 24 0.40 1.04 -3.12
N ILE A 25 0.41 0.93 -1.79
CA ILE A 25 -0.54 1.57 -0.90
C ILE A 25 0.00 2.94 -0.47
N ASP A 26 -0.74 4.00 -0.80
CA ASP A 26 -0.67 5.35 -0.23
C ASP A 26 0.74 5.97 -0.16
N MET A 27 1.58 5.72 -1.17
CA MET A 27 2.90 6.35 -1.27
C MET A 27 2.77 7.81 -1.74
N GLN A 28 1.98 8.58 -0.96
CA GLN A 28 1.64 9.97 -1.21
C GLN A 28 2.59 10.92 -0.49
N ARG A 29 2.76 12.12 -1.03
CA ARG A 29 3.57 13.17 -0.43
C ARG A 29 3.09 13.53 0.98
N ASP A 30 1.77 13.55 1.19
CA ASP A 30 1.15 13.78 2.51
C ASP A 30 1.64 12.80 3.58
N PHE A 31 1.94 11.55 3.23
CA PHE A 31 2.38 10.56 4.20
C PHE A 31 3.90 10.45 4.33
N VAL A 32 4.64 10.65 3.23
CA VAL A 32 6.06 10.30 3.22
C VAL A 32 7.01 11.48 3.05
N GLU A 33 6.50 12.70 2.83
CA GLU A 33 7.34 13.89 2.68
C GLU A 33 7.16 14.87 3.87
N PRO A 34 8.22 15.64 4.20
CA PRO A 34 8.09 16.76 5.12
C PRO A 34 7.06 17.77 4.60
N GLY A 35 6.30 18.37 5.51
CA GLY A 35 5.21 19.29 5.19
C GLY A 35 3.85 18.63 4.95
N GLY A 36 3.79 17.29 4.90
CA GLY A 36 2.55 16.56 4.70
C GLY A 36 1.81 16.21 5.99
N PHE A 37 0.73 15.47 5.84
CA PHE A 37 -0.13 15.02 6.92
C PHE A 37 0.62 14.21 7.99
N GLY A 38 1.55 13.32 7.57
CA GLY A 38 2.33 12.52 8.51
C GLY A 38 3.11 13.38 9.50
N GLU A 39 3.82 14.41 9.01
CA GLU A 39 4.56 15.34 9.87
C GLU A 39 3.63 16.25 10.69
N ALA A 40 2.52 16.70 10.13
CA ALA A 40 1.52 17.52 10.82
C ALA A 40 0.93 16.81 12.05
N LEU A 41 0.91 15.49 12.06
CA LEU A 41 0.55 14.66 13.22
C LEU A 41 1.69 14.55 14.26
N GLY A 42 2.87 15.08 13.98
CA GLY A 42 4.05 14.98 14.84
C GLY A 42 4.90 13.73 14.60
N ASN A 43 4.67 13.02 13.49
CA ASN A 43 5.41 11.80 13.18
C ASN A 43 6.75 12.09 12.48
N ASN A 44 7.70 11.17 12.65
CA ASN A 44 8.95 11.18 11.91
C ASN A 44 8.78 10.50 10.54
N VAL A 45 8.60 11.29 9.50
CA VAL A 45 8.42 10.78 8.12
C VAL A 45 9.62 10.01 7.58
N SER A 46 10.83 10.19 8.14
CA SER A 46 12.01 9.44 7.69
C SER A 46 11.87 7.93 7.88
N LEU A 47 11.07 7.50 8.87
CA LEU A 47 10.81 6.08 9.14
C LEU A 47 10.04 5.40 8.00
N VAL A 48 9.01 6.05 7.47
CA VAL A 48 8.23 5.51 6.35
C VAL A 48 8.95 5.63 5.02
N ARG A 49 9.83 6.63 4.87
CA ARG A 49 10.66 6.79 3.66
C ARG A 49 11.65 5.65 3.45
N GLY A 50 12.01 4.92 4.49
CA GLY A 50 12.86 3.73 4.40
C GLY A 50 12.36 2.68 3.41
N ALA A 51 11.04 2.60 3.21
CA ALA A 51 10.41 1.66 2.28
C ALA A 51 10.57 2.03 0.79
N ILE A 52 10.90 3.28 0.44
CA ILE A 52 10.86 3.79 -0.94
C ILE A 52 11.80 3.02 -1.86
N VAL A 53 13.08 2.87 -1.47
CA VAL A 53 14.11 2.25 -2.32
C VAL A 53 13.78 0.78 -2.62
N SER A 54 13.34 0.04 -1.62
CA SER A 54 12.95 -1.37 -1.77
C SER A 54 11.67 -1.50 -2.62
N SER A 55 10.68 -0.66 -2.37
CA SER A 55 9.45 -0.60 -3.19
C SER A 55 9.74 -0.28 -4.66
N TRP A 56 10.68 0.63 -4.93
CA TRP A 56 11.10 0.93 -6.31
C TRP A 56 11.70 -0.29 -7.01
N LYS A 57 12.52 -1.10 -6.32
CA LYS A 57 13.09 -2.34 -6.89
C LYS A 57 12.00 -3.34 -7.25
N VAL A 58 11.02 -3.52 -6.36
CA VAL A 58 9.86 -4.40 -6.61
C VAL A 58 8.99 -3.87 -7.73
N LEU A 59 8.69 -2.55 -7.76
CA LEU A 59 7.94 -1.90 -8.83
C LEU A 59 8.61 -2.11 -10.21
N LYS A 60 9.94 -1.89 -10.27
CA LYS A 60 10.69 -2.12 -11.51
C LYS A 60 10.60 -3.58 -11.95
N ALA A 61 10.79 -4.54 -11.05
CA ALA A 61 10.71 -5.97 -11.38
C ALA A 61 9.29 -6.38 -11.81
N ALA A 62 8.25 -5.86 -11.17
CA ALA A 62 6.86 -6.08 -11.55
C ALA A 62 6.56 -5.56 -12.97
N ARG A 63 7.02 -4.35 -13.30
CA ARG A 63 6.90 -3.77 -14.65
C ARG A 63 7.67 -4.60 -15.70
N ASP A 64 8.91 -4.99 -15.41
CA ASP A 64 9.73 -5.83 -16.29
C ASP A 64 9.06 -7.18 -16.55
N SER A 65 8.37 -7.73 -15.54
CA SER A 65 7.62 -9.00 -15.60
C SER A 65 6.18 -8.83 -16.09
N LYS A 66 5.75 -7.62 -16.45
CA LYS A 66 4.41 -7.28 -16.97
C LYS A 66 3.27 -7.64 -16.02
N LEU A 67 3.51 -7.54 -14.72
CA LEU A 67 2.43 -7.66 -13.74
C LEU A 67 1.47 -6.48 -13.86
N LEU A 68 0.22 -6.69 -13.47
CA LEU A 68 -0.69 -5.59 -13.18
C LEU A 68 -0.14 -4.82 -11.98
N VAL A 69 0.11 -3.52 -12.15
CA VAL A 69 0.54 -2.62 -11.09
C VAL A 69 -0.59 -1.64 -10.78
N ILE A 70 -0.96 -1.53 -9.51
CA ILE A 70 -2.05 -0.67 -9.02
C ILE A 70 -1.49 0.22 -7.92
N HIS A 71 -1.85 1.49 -7.96
CA HIS A 71 -1.49 2.46 -6.91
C HIS A 71 -2.76 2.90 -6.18
N THR A 72 -2.67 3.11 -4.86
CA THR A 72 -3.77 3.72 -4.11
C THR A 72 -3.37 5.07 -3.54
N ARG A 73 -4.37 5.92 -3.30
CA ARG A 73 -4.23 7.19 -2.60
C ARG A 73 -5.40 7.35 -1.64
N GLU A 74 -5.12 7.56 -0.37
CA GLU A 74 -6.18 8.02 0.54
C GLU A 74 -6.47 9.48 0.27
N GLY A 75 -7.74 9.79 0.05
CA GLY A 75 -8.12 11.17 -0.22
C GLY A 75 -9.62 11.37 -0.35
N TYR A 76 -10.03 12.61 -0.06
CA TYR A 76 -11.41 13.04 0.00
C TYR A 76 -11.70 14.13 -1.04
N ARG A 77 -12.98 14.31 -1.36
CA ARG A 77 -13.45 15.38 -2.23
C ARG A 77 -13.18 16.75 -1.61
N ALA A 78 -13.01 17.77 -2.45
CA ALA A 78 -12.79 19.13 -1.98
C ALA A 78 -13.93 19.69 -1.10
N ASP A 79 -15.15 19.22 -1.32
CA ASP A 79 -16.35 19.55 -0.54
C ASP A 79 -16.51 18.67 0.73
N LEU A 80 -15.63 17.68 0.94
CA LEU A 80 -15.65 16.74 2.05
C LEU A 80 -16.94 15.91 2.16
N ALA A 81 -17.76 15.85 1.13
CA ALA A 81 -19.04 15.14 1.15
C ALA A 81 -18.87 13.61 1.33
N ASP A 82 -17.70 13.07 1.00
CA ASP A 82 -17.32 11.66 1.19
C ASP A 82 -16.51 11.40 2.46
N CYS A 83 -16.29 12.42 3.31
CA CYS A 83 -15.57 12.28 4.56
C CYS A 83 -16.54 12.18 5.76
N PRO A 84 -16.57 11.06 6.49
CA PRO A 84 -17.42 10.93 7.66
C PRO A 84 -17.11 12.00 8.72
N PRO A 85 -18.13 12.62 9.36
CA PRO A 85 -17.91 13.66 10.36
C PRO A 85 -16.98 13.24 11.50
N SER A 86 -17.00 11.97 11.89
CA SER A 86 -16.12 11.42 12.93
C SER A 86 -14.64 11.45 12.56
N LYS A 87 -14.29 11.56 11.27
CA LYS A 87 -12.90 11.67 10.80
C LYS A 87 -12.43 13.13 10.75
N LEU A 88 -13.35 14.09 10.57
CA LEU A 88 -13.03 15.52 10.48
C LEU A 88 -12.59 16.11 11.84
N THR A 89 -13.10 15.56 12.93
CA THR A 89 -12.91 16.13 14.28
C THR A 89 -12.22 15.18 15.25
N ARG A 90 -11.68 14.08 14.78
CA ARG A 90 -11.04 13.09 15.64
C ARG A 90 -9.84 13.70 16.38
N GLY A 91 -9.82 13.54 17.70
CA GLY A 91 -8.78 14.11 18.56
C GLY A 91 -8.87 15.61 18.75
N GLY A 92 -9.99 16.25 18.41
CA GLY A 92 -10.22 17.68 18.57
C GLY A 92 -9.38 18.57 17.64
N LYS A 93 -8.71 17.97 16.65
CA LYS A 93 -7.95 18.70 15.62
C LYS A 93 -8.52 18.37 14.24
N PRO A 94 -8.82 19.39 13.42
CA PRO A 94 -9.19 19.14 12.02
C PRO A 94 -7.91 18.84 11.23
N PHE A 95 -7.74 17.61 10.78
CA PHE A 95 -6.61 17.23 9.93
C PHE A 95 -7.01 17.13 8.47
N ILE A 96 -8.04 16.32 8.18
CA ILE A 96 -8.53 16.15 6.81
C ILE A 96 -9.16 17.45 6.33
N GLY A 97 -8.67 17.97 5.21
CA GLY A 97 -9.16 19.22 4.63
C GLY A 97 -8.61 20.49 5.25
N ALA A 98 -7.76 20.40 6.29
CA ALA A 98 -7.06 21.55 6.84
C ALA A 98 -5.99 22.07 5.87
N ASP A 99 -5.73 23.37 5.90
CA ASP A 99 -4.65 23.98 5.10
C ASP A 99 -3.28 23.49 5.60
N GLY A 100 -2.41 23.17 4.67
CA GLY A 100 -1.05 22.70 4.93
C GLY A 100 -0.07 23.20 3.84
N PRO A 101 1.24 22.96 4.03
CA PRO A 101 2.26 23.43 3.09
C PRO A 101 2.13 22.86 1.67
N MET A 102 1.47 21.70 1.53
CA MET A 102 1.24 21.02 0.25
C MET A 102 -0.23 21.06 -0.20
N GLY A 103 -0.95 22.13 0.17
CA GLY A 103 -2.39 22.25 -0.06
C GLY A 103 -3.22 21.68 1.09
N ARG A 104 -4.51 21.52 0.85
CA ARG A 104 -5.42 20.95 1.87
C ARG A 104 -5.14 19.47 2.06
N VAL A 105 -4.92 19.08 3.31
CA VAL A 105 -4.52 17.73 3.70
C VAL A 105 -5.51 16.67 3.22
N LEU A 106 -5.01 15.65 2.54
CA LEU A 106 -5.76 14.51 1.98
C LEU A 106 -6.92 14.93 1.06
N ILE A 107 -6.84 16.08 0.40
CA ILE A 107 -7.85 16.49 -0.59
C ILE A 107 -7.37 16.12 -1.99
N ARG A 108 -8.25 15.46 -2.75
CA ARG A 108 -7.98 15.05 -4.13
C ARG A 108 -7.64 16.26 -5.00
N GLY A 109 -6.52 16.17 -5.73
CA GLY A 109 -6.01 17.24 -6.59
C GLY A 109 -4.99 18.16 -5.92
N GLU A 110 -4.87 18.15 -4.61
CA GLU A 110 -3.82 18.90 -3.90
C GLU A 110 -2.44 18.24 -4.07
N ALA A 111 -1.38 19.04 -3.90
CA ALA A 111 -0.02 18.53 -4.09
C ALA A 111 0.34 17.40 -3.11
N GLY A 112 -0.11 17.48 -1.86
CA GLY A 112 0.08 16.46 -0.84
C GLY A 112 -0.57 15.12 -1.17
N HIS A 113 -1.72 15.14 -1.86
CA HIS A 113 -2.43 13.95 -2.30
C HIS A 113 -1.68 13.17 -3.40
N GLY A 114 -0.76 13.80 -4.11
CA GLY A 114 0.00 13.19 -5.18
C GLY A 114 0.93 12.06 -4.71
N ILE A 115 1.13 11.06 -5.57
CA ILE A 115 2.12 10.00 -5.34
C ILE A 115 3.52 10.60 -5.52
N ILE A 116 4.48 10.16 -4.69
CA ILE A 116 5.87 10.61 -4.75
C ILE A 116 6.51 10.30 -6.10
N PRO A 117 7.46 11.14 -6.57
CA PRO A 117 8.10 10.94 -7.88
C PRO A 117 8.80 9.60 -8.05
N GLU A 118 9.41 9.07 -6.97
CA GLU A 118 10.16 7.82 -6.99
C GLU A 118 9.30 6.60 -7.34
N LEU A 119 8.00 6.64 -7.04
CA LEU A 119 7.05 5.55 -7.27
C LEU A 119 5.88 5.98 -8.17
N TYR A 120 6.10 7.00 -9.01
CA TYR A 120 5.04 7.56 -9.84
C TYR A 120 4.46 6.51 -10.80
N PRO A 121 3.13 6.44 -10.94
CA PRO A 121 2.46 5.51 -11.84
C PRO A 121 2.89 5.71 -13.29
N ALA A 122 3.12 4.62 -14.01
CA ALA A 122 3.31 4.66 -15.45
C ALA A 122 1.95 4.77 -16.17
N LEU A 123 2.00 5.17 -17.44
CA LEU A 123 0.79 5.25 -18.26
C LEU A 123 0.11 3.86 -18.34
N GLY A 124 -1.17 3.81 -17.99
CA GLY A 124 -1.97 2.60 -17.98
C GLY A 124 -1.98 1.84 -16.64
N GLU A 125 -1.21 2.27 -15.64
CA GLU A 125 -1.33 1.73 -14.29
C GLU A 125 -2.50 2.39 -13.57
N PRO A 126 -3.49 1.62 -13.06
CA PRO A 126 -4.61 2.16 -12.30
C PRO A 126 -4.19 2.92 -11.06
N ILE A 127 -4.83 4.06 -10.82
CA ILE A 127 -4.71 4.82 -9.58
C ILE A 127 -6.09 4.84 -8.91
N ILE A 128 -6.17 4.35 -7.69
CA ILE A 128 -7.40 4.22 -6.93
C ILE A 128 -7.42 5.23 -5.79
N ASP A 129 -8.33 6.18 -5.85
CA ASP A 129 -8.61 7.08 -4.73
C ASP A 129 -9.59 6.42 -3.77
N LYS A 130 -9.21 6.31 -2.49
CA LYS A 130 -10.01 5.64 -1.48
C LYS A 130 -10.36 6.55 -0.29
N PRO A 131 -11.59 6.52 0.21
CA PRO A 131 -12.04 7.35 1.35
C PRO A 131 -11.76 6.69 2.70
N GLY A 132 -11.01 5.60 2.73
CA GLY A 132 -10.75 4.79 3.92
C GLY A 132 -9.35 4.22 3.98
N LYS A 133 -9.08 3.40 5.01
CA LYS A 133 -7.78 2.75 5.17
C LYS A 133 -7.64 1.55 4.24
N GLY A 134 -8.66 0.69 4.17
CA GLY A 134 -8.66 -0.44 3.26
C GLY A 134 -8.84 -0.03 1.81
N ALA A 135 -8.12 -0.71 0.91
CA ALA A 135 -8.15 -0.37 -0.51
C ALA A 135 -9.39 -0.91 -1.25
N PHE A 136 -10.15 -1.80 -0.63
CA PHE A 136 -11.40 -2.33 -1.18
C PHE A 136 -12.63 -1.52 -0.77
N HIS A 137 -12.50 -0.70 0.28
CA HIS A 137 -13.63 0.06 0.82
C HIS A 137 -14.03 1.21 -0.11
N GLU A 138 -15.27 1.11 -0.68
CA GLU A 138 -15.84 2.13 -1.60
C GLU A 138 -14.91 2.46 -2.79
N THR A 139 -14.31 1.41 -3.40
CA THR A 139 -13.42 1.52 -4.56
C THR A 139 -13.76 0.47 -5.62
N ASP A 140 -13.16 0.62 -6.79
CA ASP A 140 -13.23 -0.33 -7.90
C ASP A 140 -12.10 -1.38 -7.89
N LEU A 141 -11.26 -1.44 -6.83
CA LEU A 141 -10.13 -2.37 -6.74
C LEU A 141 -10.55 -3.81 -7.01
N GLN A 142 -11.61 -4.29 -6.36
CA GLN A 142 -12.06 -5.67 -6.56
C GLN A 142 -12.46 -5.95 -7.99
N LEU A 143 -13.16 -5.04 -8.64
CA LEU A 143 -13.58 -5.17 -10.03
C LEU A 143 -12.36 -5.27 -10.97
N ILE A 144 -11.35 -4.41 -10.75
CA ILE A 144 -10.10 -4.42 -11.51
C ILE A 144 -9.39 -5.76 -11.34
N LEU A 145 -9.20 -6.23 -10.11
CA LEU A 145 -8.55 -7.50 -9.83
C LEU A 145 -9.27 -8.70 -10.47
N GLN A 146 -10.60 -8.73 -10.40
CA GLN A 146 -11.42 -9.79 -11.01
C GLN A 146 -11.32 -9.79 -12.53
N ASN A 147 -11.40 -8.63 -13.17
CA ASN A 147 -11.29 -8.50 -14.63
C ASN A 147 -9.93 -8.96 -15.17
N HIS A 148 -8.89 -8.91 -14.35
CA HIS A 148 -7.55 -9.40 -14.68
C HIS A 148 -7.25 -10.79 -14.12
N SER A 149 -8.27 -11.48 -13.57
CA SER A 149 -8.13 -12.83 -12.98
C SER A 149 -7.04 -12.93 -11.91
N ILE A 150 -6.79 -11.86 -11.17
CA ILE A 150 -5.77 -11.82 -10.13
C ILE A 150 -6.15 -12.72 -8.96
N ARG A 151 -5.16 -13.39 -8.39
CA ARG A 151 -5.26 -14.29 -7.22
C ARG A 151 -4.25 -13.96 -6.14
N THR A 152 -3.09 -13.41 -6.51
CA THR A 152 -2.00 -13.08 -5.60
C THR A 152 -1.69 -11.59 -5.64
N LEU A 153 -1.52 -10.98 -4.48
CA LEU A 153 -1.16 -9.57 -4.33
C LEU A 153 0.20 -9.44 -3.65
N ILE A 154 1.13 -8.76 -4.31
CA ILE A 154 2.33 -8.23 -3.67
C ILE A 154 1.93 -6.86 -3.14
N VAL A 155 2.04 -6.64 -1.82
CA VAL A 155 1.55 -5.39 -1.19
C VAL A 155 2.72 -4.61 -0.60
N CYS A 156 2.91 -3.39 -1.08
CA CYS A 156 3.92 -2.43 -0.62
C CYS A 156 3.23 -1.15 -0.12
N GLY A 157 3.96 -0.29 0.59
CA GLY A 157 3.48 1.07 0.90
C GLY A 157 3.30 1.39 2.38
N VAL A 158 2.43 2.35 2.70
CA VAL A 158 2.28 2.94 4.04
C VAL A 158 0.81 3.16 4.44
N SER A 159 0.48 3.23 5.73
CA SER A 159 1.31 2.75 6.84
C SER A 159 1.00 1.29 7.12
N THR A 160 2.01 0.56 7.59
CA THR A 160 1.94 -0.89 7.76
C THR A 160 0.79 -1.30 8.66
N GLU A 161 0.66 -0.66 9.82
CA GLU A 161 -0.35 -0.98 10.85
C GLU A 161 -1.78 -0.54 10.49
N ALA A 162 -1.94 0.32 9.47
CA ALA A 162 -3.23 0.86 9.07
C ALA A 162 -3.62 0.42 7.64
N SER A 163 -3.27 1.20 6.62
CA SER A 163 -3.74 0.96 5.25
C SER A 163 -3.27 -0.39 4.69
N VAL A 164 -2.01 -0.78 4.94
CA VAL A 164 -1.47 -2.05 4.46
C VAL A 164 -2.18 -3.24 5.11
N THR A 165 -2.19 -3.33 6.45
CA THR A 165 -2.82 -4.46 7.15
C THR A 165 -4.32 -4.54 6.93
N THR A 166 -5.02 -3.40 6.84
CA THR A 166 -6.46 -3.40 6.53
C THR A 166 -6.69 -3.97 5.13
N THR A 167 -5.94 -3.51 4.13
CA THR A 167 -6.07 -4.00 2.76
C THR A 167 -5.75 -5.50 2.66
N VAL A 168 -4.71 -5.98 3.35
CA VAL A 168 -4.33 -7.40 3.37
C VAL A 168 -5.45 -8.26 3.95
N ARG A 169 -6.06 -7.86 5.06
CA ARG A 169 -7.19 -8.60 5.66
C ARG A 169 -8.42 -8.58 4.78
N GLU A 170 -8.77 -7.43 4.21
CA GLU A 170 -9.87 -7.33 3.26
C GLU A 170 -9.63 -8.19 2.01
N ALA A 171 -8.39 -8.28 1.53
CA ALA A 171 -7.99 -9.13 0.42
C ALA A 171 -8.14 -10.61 0.77
N ASN A 172 -7.64 -11.02 1.94
CA ASN A 172 -7.75 -12.39 2.43
C ASN A 172 -9.21 -12.84 2.56
N ASP A 173 -10.08 -12.01 3.13
CA ASP A 173 -11.53 -12.29 3.23
C ASP A 173 -12.21 -12.47 1.86
N ARG A 174 -11.59 -11.94 0.79
CA ARG A 174 -12.06 -12.07 -0.60
C ARG A 174 -11.37 -13.22 -1.37
N GLY A 175 -10.49 -13.97 -0.71
CA GLY A 175 -9.81 -15.13 -1.28
C GLY A 175 -8.56 -14.79 -2.10
N TYR A 176 -7.95 -13.61 -1.89
CA TYR A 176 -6.63 -13.28 -2.44
C TYR A 176 -5.53 -13.74 -1.50
N GLU A 177 -4.47 -14.31 -2.06
CA GLU A 177 -3.22 -14.56 -1.36
C GLU A 177 -2.38 -13.28 -1.34
N CYS A 178 -1.91 -12.87 -0.16
CA CYS A 178 -1.12 -11.65 -0.01
C CYS A 178 0.30 -11.95 0.44
N ILE A 179 1.30 -11.32 -0.22
CA ILE A 179 2.69 -11.36 0.19
C ILE A 179 3.21 -9.95 0.40
N ILE A 180 3.83 -9.73 1.56
CA ILE A 180 4.31 -8.41 1.98
C ILE A 180 5.83 -8.45 2.11
N PRO A 181 6.59 -7.78 1.22
CA PRO A 181 8.01 -7.56 1.44
C PRO A 181 8.17 -6.55 2.59
N ALA A 182 8.70 -7.00 3.73
CA ALA A 182 8.73 -6.22 4.97
C ALA A 182 9.54 -4.93 4.87
N ASP A 183 10.51 -4.88 3.97
CA ASP A 183 11.31 -3.70 3.67
C ASP A 183 10.67 -2.76 2.61
N CYS A 184 9.51 -3.13 2.07
CA CYS A 184 8.70 -2.31 1.16
C CYS A 184 7.47 -1.70 1.84
N VAL A 185 7.30 -1.89 3.13
CA VAL A 185 6.24 -1.26 3.91
C VAL A 185 6.82 -0.45 5.05
N GLY A 186 6.13 0.60 5.48
CA GLY A 186 6.64 1.50 6.52
C GLY A 186 5.58 1.91 7.53
N SER A 187 6.02 2.09 8.78
CA SER A 187 5.25 2.69 9.86
C SER A 187 6.03 3.84 10.49
N TYR A 188 5.31 4.82 11.03
CA TYR A 188 5.92 5.86 11.88
C TYR A 188 6.36 5.32 13.25
N PHE A 189 5.93 4.09 13.60
CA PHE A 189 6.16 3.45 14.90
C PHE A 189 6.82 2.09 14.68
N PRO A 190 8.13 1.95 14.97
CA PRO A 190 8.86 0.70 14.74
C PRO A 190 8.25 -0.52 15.42
N GLU A 191 7.68 -0.33 16.63
CA GLU A 191 6.99 -1.38 17.37
C GLU A 191 5.69 -1.84 16.68
N PHE A 192 4.96 -0.92 16.04
CA PHE A 192 3.75 -1.26 15.28
C PHE A 192 4.12 -1.94 13.96
N GLN A 193 5.20 -1.48 13.30
CA GLN A 193 5.77 -2.15 12.13
C GLN A 193 6.02 -3.63 12.43
N LYS A 194 6.78 -3.90 13.50
CA LYS A 194 7.12 -5.26 13.89
C LYS A 194 5.87 -6.09 14.22
N SER A 195 4.97 -5.55 15.04
CA SER A 195 3.76 -6.25 15.46
C SER A 195 2.84 -6.55 14.28
N ALA A 196 2.68 -5.62 13.34
CA ALA A 196 1.84 -5.80 12.15
C ALA A 196 2.39 -6.93 11.26
N ILE A 197 3.70 -6.94 11.01
CA ILE A 197 4.36 -7.99 10.23
C ILE A 197 4.23 -9.37 10.90
N ASP A 198 4.43 -9.44 12.21
CA ASP A 198 4.28 -10.70 12.97
C ASP A 198 2.83 -11.21 12.93
N MET A 199 1.83 -10.32 13.00
CA MET A 199 0.41 -10.70 12.91
C MET A 199 0.02 -11.21 11.52
N ILE A 200 0.58 -10.66 10.44
CA ILE A 200 0.26 -11.08 9.07
C ILE A 200 0.64 -12.54 8.85
N LYS A 201 1.85 -12.95 9.24
CA LYS A 201 2.39 -14.30 9.02
C LYS A 201 2.00 -15.33 10.09
N ALA A 202 1.32 -14.87 11.16
CA ALA A 202 0.94 -15.74 12.27
C ALA A 202 0.08 -16.91 11.81
N GLN A 203 0.09 -17.99 12.59
CA GLN A 203 -0.77 -19.16 12.39
C GLN A 203 -0.68 -19.77 10.98
N GLY A 204 0.54 -19.82 10.40
CA GLY A 204 0.74 -20.41 9.07
C GLY A 204 0.31 -19.51 7.91
N ALA A 205 0.57 -18.21 8.01
CA ALA A 205 0.19 -17.19 7.03
C ALA A 205 -1.33 -16.99 6.93
N MET A 206 -2.03 -17.02 8.05
CA MET A 206 -3.50 -16.88 8.08
C MET A 206 -4.01 -15.64 7.32
N SER A 207 -3.28 -14.53 7.39
CA SER A 207 -3.65 -13.31 6.65
C SER A 207 -2.73 -13.05 5.45
N GLY A 208 -1.55 -13.66 5.40
CA GLY A 208 -0.61 -13.48 4.30
C GLY A 208 0.82 -13.89 4.65
N TRP A 209 1.67 -13.85 3.66
CA TRP A 209 3.10 -14.18 3.74
C TRP A 209 3.95 -12.93 3.91
N VAL A 210 5.10 -13.10 4.53
CA VAL A 210 6.09 -12.03 4.68
C VAL A 210 7.38 -12.43 3.94
N SER A 211 7.94 -11.49 3.20
CA SER A 211 9.15 -11.67 2.40
C SER A 211 10.05 -10.43 2.51
N ASP A 212 11.00 -10.29 1.63
CA ASP A 212 11.78 -9.07 1.38
C ASP A 212 11.81 -8.74 -0.12
N ALA A 213 12.20 -7.50 -0.45
CA ALA A 213 12.26 -7.04 -1.84
C ALA A 213 13.18 -7.89 -2.72
N ALA A 214 14.30 -8.40 -2.19
CA ALA A 214 15.22 -9.22 -2.95
C ALA A 214 14.58 -10.55 -3.34
N ALA A 215 13.90 -11.22 -2.42
CA ALA A 215 13.21 -12.47 -2.69
C ALA A 215 12.04 -12.30 -3.69
N ILE A 216 11.31 -11.18 -3.62
CA ILE A 216 10.27 -10.87 -4.62
C ILE A 216 10.89 -10.66 -6.01
N VAL A 217 11.94 -9.84 -6.09
CA VAL A 217 12.64 -9.57 -7.36
C VAL A 217 13.22 -10.84 -7.97
N ASP A 218 13.85 -11.69 -7.17
CA ASP A 218 14.40 -12.97 -7.62
C ASP A 218 13.30 -13.90 -8.13
N GLY A 219 12.19 -14.04 -7.40
CA GLY A 219 11.04 -14.84 -7.81
C GLY A 219 10.42 -14.38 -9.14
N LEU A 220 10.34 -13.07 -9.37
CA LEU A 220 9.80 -12.52 -10.61
C LEU A 220 10.72 -12.74 -11.82
N ARG A 221 12.05 -12.77 -11.63
CA ARG A 221 13.05 -12.97 -12.70
C ARG A 221 13.27 -14.42 -13.09
N GLY A 222 13.18 -15.34 -12.12
CA GLY A 222 13.32 -16.81 -12.33
C GLY A 222 12.12 -17.39 -12.98
#